data_3edcaf95bcfe3232bc8d29f8649b7f0c
#
_entry.id   3edcaf95bcfe3232bc8d29f8649b7f0c
#
_cell.length_a   1.000
_cell.length_b   1.000
_cell.length_c   1.000
_cell.angle_alpha   90.00
_cell.angle_beta   90.00
_cell.angle_gamma   90.00
#
_symmetry.space_group_name_H-M   'P 1'
#
loop_
_entity.id
_entity.type
_entity.pdbx_description
1 polymer ?
#
loop_
_entity_poly.entity_id
_entity_poly.type
_entity_poly.pdbx_seq_one_letter_code
_entity_poly.pdbx_strand_id
1 'polypeptide(L)'
;MKGRVIVLDHVGDMEAAALLVDGKLDDILIDHSDAPRPGAIFRGICDRPIKGQGGMMLRLPDGETGFLRQGKGLRPGQPLLVQVTGHAEDGKAIPVTDRVLFKSRYAIVTPGKPGINVSRQITDDDKRDAVLGIAHDVFDSAHGLILRSSCETGTADDIAEDIVAMSALADAVLSDAEGKDPEALTEGDGPHALAWREWSRPARVETEAGSFEAMGVLDQLANLEAAHVPLSDGNMFVEPTRALVAVDVNTGNDTSPAAALKANLAAARALPRALRLRGLAGQISVDFVSMSKAHRKQVEQSLRAAFKADPIETSLVGWTPMGLFELQRKRERAPFPIELFRSL
;
A
#
# COMPACT_ATOMS: atom_id res chain seq x y z
N MET A 1 -0.27 2.08 -26.55
CA MET A 1 -1.60 2.00 -25.86
C MET A 1 -1.75 3.28 -25.06
N LYS A 2 -2.86 4.02 -25.24
CA LYS A 2 -3.14 5.24 -24.42
C LYS A 2 -4.18 4.92 -23.37
N GLY A 3 -4.07 5.53 -22.21
CA GLY A 3 -5.00 5.37 -21.09
C GLY A 3 -4.56 4.36 -20.04
N ARG A 4 -5.50 3.99 -19.17
CA ARG A 4 -5.27 3.05 -18.05
C ARG A 4 -5.81 1.68 -18.43
N VAL A 5 -5.04 0.63 -18.10
CA VAL A 5 -5.44 -0.77 -18.26
C VAL A 5 -5.09 -1.51 -16.97
N ILE A 6 -6.05 -2.22 -16.43
CA ILE A 6 -5.87 -3.17 -15.34
C ILE A 6 -5.80 -4.55 -15.98
N VAL A 7 -4.75 -5.29 -15.73
CA VAL A 7 -4.56 -6.65 -16.21
C VAL A 7 -4.62 -7.57 -15.01
N LEU A 8 -5.58 -8.49 -14.98
CA LEU A 8 -5.75 -9.50 -13.95
C LEU A 8 -5.34 -10.85 -14.54
N ASP A 9 -4.28 -11.45 -14.03
CA ASP A 9 -3.70 -12.67 -14.56
C ASP A 9 -2.98 -13.44 -13.44
N HIS A 10 -2.17 -14.41 -13.79
CA HIS A 10 -1.32 -15.19 -12.90
C HIS A 10 0.12 -15.18 -13.41
N VAL A 11 1.07 -15.33 -12.49
CA VAL A 11 2.47 -15.60 -12.78
C VAL A 11 2.79 -16.98 -12.19
N GLY A 12 2.87 -17.99 -13.06
CA GLY A 12 2.76 -19.37 -12.62
C GLY A 12 1.40 -19.60 -11.95
N ASP A 13 1.40 -20.15 -10.73
CA ASP A 13 0.16 -20.37 -9.95
C ASP A 13 -0.21 -19.17 -9.07
N MET A 14 0.58 -18.10 -9.06
CA MET A 14 0.35 -16.93 -8.21
C MET A 14 -0.61 -15.95 -8.85
N GLU A 15 -1.67 -15.57 -8.14
CA GLU A 15 -2.55 -14.49 -8.53
C GLU A 15 -1.78 -13.17 -8.64
N ALA A 16 -1.98 -12.45 -9.74
CA ALA A 16 -1.30 -11.19 -9.99
C ALA A 16 -2.18 -10.17 -10.70
N ALA A 17 -1.97 -8.89 -10.40
CA ALA A 17 -2.65 -7.78 -11.06
C ALA A 17 -1.65 -6.68 -11.40
N ALA A 18 -1.69 -6.19 -12.64
CA ALA A 18 -0.85 -5.11 -13.13
C ALA A 18 -1.68 -3.90 -13.56
N LEU A 19 -1.21 -2.71 -13.21
CA LEU A 19 -1.76 -1.45 -13.70
C LEU A 19 -0.82 -0.85 -14.74
N LEU A 20 -1.29 -0.72 -15.96
CA LEU A 20 -0.59 -0.02 -17.03
C LEU A 20 -1.17 1.38 -17.21
N VAL A 21 -0.31 2.38 -17.33
CA VAL A 21 -0.66 3.76 -17.69
C VAL A 21 0.13 4.15 -18.94
N ASP A 22 -0.60 4.43 -20.03
CA ASP A 22 0.00 4.71 -21.34
C ASP A 22 1.02 3.64 -21.78
N GLY A 23 0.70 2.36 -21.49
CA GLY A 23 1.52 1.20 -21.81
C GLY A 23 2.71 0.95 -20.89
N LYS A 24 2.89 1.77 -19.85
CA LYS A 24 3.96 1.60 -18.85
C LYS A 24 3.39 1.00 -17.56
N LEU A 25 4.07 0.01 -17.01
CA LEU A 25 3.72 -0.60 -15.73
C LEU A 25 3.79 0.47 -14.62
N ASP A 26 2.65 0.82 -14.03
CA ASP A 26 2.55 1.82 -12.96
C ASP A 26 2.48 1.19 -11.57
N ASP A 27 1.77 0.06 -11.43
CA ASP A 27 1.67 -0.70 -10.19
C ASP A 27 1.58 -2.20 -10.48
N ILE A 28 1.95 -3.03 -9.49
CA ILE A 28 1.91 -4.48 -9.54
C ILE A 28 1.54 -5.05 -8.18
N LEU A 29 0.67 -6.05 -8.18
CA LEU A 29 0.27 -6.85 -7.03
C LEU A 29 0.54 -8.31 -7.39
N ILE A 30 1.24 -9.04 -6.53
CA ILE A 30 1.54 -10.47 -6.72
C ILE A 30 1.42 -11.17 -5.38
N ASP A 31 0.69 -12.28 -5.36
CA ASP A 31 0.53 -13.12 -4.18
C ASP A 31 1.60 -14.21 -4.16
N HIS A 32 2.76 -13.91 -3.62
CA HIS A 32 3.95 -14.77 -3.63
C HIS A 32 4.46 -15.14 -2.23
N SER A 33 3.68 -14.83 -1.19
CA SER A 33 4.09 -15.04 0.20
C SER A 33 3.05 -15.86 0.95
N ASP A 34 3.50 -16.89 1.67
CA ASP A 34 2.66 -17.66 2.60
C ASP A 34 2.34 -16.88 3.89
N ALA A 35 2.95 -15.70 4.08
CA ALA A 35 2.68 -14.85 5.22
C ALA A 35 1.27 -14.22 5.13
N PRO A 36 0.63 -13.96 6.30
CA PRO A 36 -0.68 -13.32 6.31
C PRO A 36 -0.70 -11.98 5.54
N ARG A 37 -1.68 -11.82 4.68
CA ARG A 37 -1.83 -10.62 3.85
C ARG A 37 -2.16 -9.39 4.69
N PRO A 38 -1.67 -8.19 4.34
CA PRO A 38 -2.15 -6.95 4.92
C PRO A 38 -3.68 -6.85 4.80
N GLY A 39 -4.33 -6.52 5.91
CA GLY A 39 -5.79 -6.52 5.98
C GLY A 39 -6.41 -7.77 6.61
N ALA A 40 -5.69 -8.89 6.68
CA ALA A 40 -6.13 -10.08 7.40
C ALA A 40 -6.47 -9.75 8.87
N ILE A 41 -7.54 -10.31 9.39
CA ILE A 41 -8.01 -10.08 10.75
C ILE A 41 -7.94 -11.39 11.53
N PHE A 42 -7.31 -11.31 12.70
CA PHE A 42 -7.16 -12.43 13.62
C PHE A 42 -7.76 -12.09 14.99
N ARG A 43 -8.28 -13.09 15.66
CA ARG A 43 -8.33 -13.12 17.11
C ARG A 43 -6.94 -13.55 17.58
N GLY A 44 -6.12 -12.60 18.05
CA GLY A 44 -4.83 -12.90 18.66
C GLY A 44 -4.96 -12.99 20.18
N ILE A 45 -4.04 -13.70 20.82
CA ILE A 45 -3.96 -13.78 22.28
C ILE A 45 -2.72 -13.00 22.76
N CYS A 46 -2.91 -12.01 23.61
CA CYS A 46 -1.81 -11.26 24.22
C CYS A 46 -0.84 -12.20 24.94
N ASP A 47 0.44 -12.15 24.59
CA ASP A 47 1.49 -13.01 25.14
C ASP A 47 2.31 -12.25 26.20
N ARG A 48 3.16 -11.36 25.76
CA ARG A 48 4.05 -10.61 26.63
C ARG A 48 4.23 -9.15 26.19
N PRO A 49 4.27 -8.21 27.14
CA PRO A 49 4.58 -6.82 26.83
C PRO A 49 6.07 -6.66 26.50
N ILE A 50 6.40 -5.77 25.57
CA ILE A 50 7.78 -5.40 25.26
C ILE A 50 8.16 -4.21 26.16
N LYS A 51 9.05 -4.48 27.12
CA LYS A 51 9.57 -3.47 28.04
C LYS A 51 10.30 -2.37 27.29
N GLY A 52 10.01 -1.12 27.63
CA GLY A 52 10.66 0.06 27.04
C GLY A 52 10.07 0.55 25.71
N GLN A 53 9.30 -0.27 24.99
CA GLN A 53 8.68 0.13 23.72
C GLN A 53 7.16 0.32 23.79
N GLY A 54 6.53 -0.10 24.91
CA GLY A 54 5.08 0.03 25.10
C GLY A 54 4.24 -0.90 24.23
N GLY A 55 4.85 -1.83 23.50
CA GLY A 55 4.20 -2.79 22.62
C GLY A 55 3.79 -4.08 23.33
N MET A 56 2.97 -4.89 22.65
CA MET A 56 2.51 -6.21 23.06
C MET A 56 2.81 -7.24 21.98
N MET A 57 3.40 -8.37 22.36
CA MET A 57 3.47 -9.55 21.50
C MET A 57 2.17 -10.34 21.62
N LEU A 58 1.69 -10.86 20.49
CA LEU A 58 0.49 -11.70 20.43
C LEU A 58 0.83 -13.04 19.79
N ARG A 59 0.17 -14.08 20.27
CA ARG A 59 0.11 -15.37 19.58
C ARG A 59 -1.00 -15.27 18.53
N LEU A 60 -0.68 -15.59 17.30
CA LEU A 60 -1.58 -15.71 16.16
C LEU A 60 -1.77 -17.19 15.81
N PRO A 61 -2.69 -17.54 14.90
CA PRO A 61 -2.83 -18.92 14.40
C PRO A 61 -1.51 -19.44 13.81
N ASP A 62 -1.43 -20.77 13.63
CA ASP A 62 -0.31 -21.48 12.96
C ASP A 62 1.08 -21.23 13.56
N GLY A 63 1.12 -20.79 14.83
CA GLY A 63 2.37 -20.51 15.56
C GLY A 63 2.98 -19.15 15.21
N GLU A 64 2.31 -18.34 14.42
CA GLU A 64 2.73 -17.00 14.07
C GLU A 64 2.70 -16.05 15.27
N THR A 65 3.50 -15.00 15.18
CA THR A 65 3.60 -13.99 16.25
C THR A 65 3.28 -12.60 15.70
N GLY A 66 2.33 -11.93 16.34
CA GLY A 66 1.98 -10.55 16.05
C GLY A 66 2.69 -9.55 16.96
N PHE A 67 2.99 -8.35 16.44
CA PHE A 67 3.48 -7.22 17.21
C PHE A 67 2.51 -6.03 17.13
N LEU A 68 1.92 -5.71 18.27
CA LEU A 68 1.07 -4.52 18.45
C LEU A 68 1.90 -3.41 19.10
N ARG A 69 2.06 -2.29 18.41
CA ARG A 69 2.91 -1.18 18.88
C ARG A 69 2.39 -0.50 20.16
N GLN A 70 1.07 -0.42 20.34
CA GLN A 70 0.43 0.23 21.48
C GLN A 70 -0.35 -0.80 22.30
N GLY A 71 0.34 -1.42 23.27
CA GLY A 71 -0.23 -2.47 24.12
C GLY A 71 -0.57 -1.99 25.54
N LYS A 72 -0.72 -0.68 25.79
CA LYS A 72 -0.99 -0.14 27.12
C LYS A 72 -2.34 -0.63 27.66
N GLY A 73 -2.31 -1.22 28.84
CA GLY A 73 -3.52 -1.73 29.53
C GLY A 73 -3.89 -3.17 29.17
N LEU A 74 -3.26 -3.78 28.17
CA LEU A 74 -3.47 -5.18 27.80
C LEU A 74 -2.76 -6.12 28.79
N ARG A 75 -3.34 -7.32 28.99
CA ARG A 75 -2.82 -8.35 29.90
C ARG A 75 -2.50 -9.62 29.12
N PRO A 76 -1.43 -10.36 29.52
CA PRO A 76 -1.18 -11.70 29.00
C PRO A 76 -2.42 -12.61 29.12
N GLY A 77 -2.70 -13.40 28.08
CA GLY A 77 -3.86 -14.27 27.99
C GLY A 77 -5.15 -13.59 27.52
N GLN A 78 -5.17 -12.26 27.38
CA GLN A 78 -6.34 -11.53 26.89
C GLN A 78 -6.52 -11.74 25.38
N PRO A 79 -7.71 -12.16 24.89
CA PRO A 79 -8.03 -12.16 23.46
C PRO A 79 -8.17 -10.73 22.95
N LEU A 80 -7.76 -10.51 21.71
CA LEU A 80 -7.84 -9.21 21.05
C LEU A 80 -8.00 -9.39 19.56
N LEU A 81 -8.97 -8.69 18.96
CA LEU A 81 -9.04 -8.57 17.50
C LEU A 81 -7.91 -7.68 17.00
N VAL A 82 -7.16 -8.20 16.05
CA VAL A 82 -6.05 -7.48 15.43
C VAL A 82 -6.06 -7.65 13.92
N GLN A 83 -5.65 -6.61 13.22
CA GLN A 83 -5.54 -6.58 11.77
C GLN A 83 -4.08 -6.40 11.35
N VAL A 84 -3.64 -7.19 10.37
CA VAL A 84 -2.30 -7.08 9.77
C VAL A 84 -2.19 -5.74 9.03
N THR A 85 -1.14 -4.98 9.32
CA THR A 85 -0.93 -3.64 8.76
C THR A 85 0.09 -3.58 7.64
N GLY A 86 0.85 -4.65 7.44
CA GLY A 86 1.91 -4.72 6.45
C GLY A 86 2.71 -6.00 6.55
N HIS A 87 3.68 -6.15 5.68
CA HIS A 87 4.57 -7.31 5.67
C HIS A 87 5.64 -7.21 6.75
N ALA A 88 5.90 -8.33 7.43
CA ALA A 88 6.97 -8.42 8.40
C ALA A 88 8.35 -8.41 7.70
N GLU A 89 9.36 -7.90 8.38
CA GLU A 89 10.76 -8.13 8.00
C GLU A 89 11.16 -9.55 8.44
N ASP A 90 12.12 -10.14 7.73
CA ASP A 90 12.60 -11.49 8.04
C ASP A 90 12.98 -11.65 9.51
N GLY A 91 12.41 -12.67 10.14
CA GLY A 91 12.62 -12.99 11.55
C GLY A 91 11.96 -12.03 12.55
N LYS A 92 11.12 -11.10 12.09
CA LYS A 92 10.32 -10.22 12.96
C LYS A 92 8.86 -10.64 13.01
N ALA A 93 8.19 -10.27 14.10
CA ALA A 93 6.78 -10.48 14.28
C ALA A 93 5.95 -9.68 13.27
N ILE A 94 4.79 -10.20 12.89
CA ILE A 94 3.84 -9.58 11.97
C ILE A 94 3.30 -8.29 12.59
N PRO A 95 3.42 -7.14 11.90
CA PRO A 95 2.91 -5.88 12.43
C PRO A 95 1.38 -5.87 12.39
N VAL A 96 0.76 -5.65 13.56
CA VAL A 96 -0.70 -5.62 13.69
C VAL A 96 -1.18 -4.35 14.40
N THR A 97 -2.47 -4.07 14.22
CA THR A 97 -3.21 -3.01 14.92
C THR A 97 -4.49 -3.57 15.54
N ASP A 98 -4.90 -3.04 16.68
CA ASP A 98 -6.20 -3.27 17.31
C ASP A 98 -7.33 -2.38 16.73
N ARG A 99 -6.98 -1.47 15.83
CA ARG A 99 -7.92 -0.62 15.11
C ARG A 99 -8.34 -1.30 13.82
N VAL A 100 -9.22 -2.27 13.93
CA VAL A 100 -9.72 -3.03 12.80
C VAL A 100 -10.57 -2.16 11.89
N LEU A 101 -10.36 -2.26 10.58
CA LEU A 101 -11.10 -1.56 9.54
C LEU A 101 -11.56 -2.57 8.48
N PHE A 102 -12.84 -2.52 8.12
CA PHE A 102 -13.38 -3.32 7.02
C PHE A 102 -13.45 -2.45 5.78
N LYS A 103 -12.61 -2.74 4.80
CA LYS A 103 -12.42 -1.90 3.61
C LYS A 103 -12.88 -2.63 2.36
N SER A 104 -13.74 -1.98 1.60
CA SER A 104 -14.14 -2.40 0.27
C SER A 104 -13.85 -1.32 -0.78
N ARG A 105 -14.44 -1.45 -1.96
CA ARG A 105 -14.28 -0.47 -3.04
C ARG A 105 -14.88 0.88 -2.67
N TYR A 106 -16.08 0.91 -2.11
CA TYR A 106 -16.84 2.13 -1.86
C TYR A 106 -16.91 2.52 -0.38
N ALA A 107 -16.71 1.57 0.53
CA ALA A 107 -16.94 1.75 1.95
C ALA A 107 -15.72 1.39 2.81
N ILE A 108 -15.61 2.03 3.97
CA ILE A 108 -14.78 1.60 5.10
C ILE A 108 -15.64 1.63 6.35
N VAL A 109 -15.93 0.46 6.92
CA VAL A 109 -16.59 0.38 8.22
C VAL A 109 -15.56 0.49 9.32
N THR A 110 -15.83 1.36 10.30
CA THR A 110 -14.93 1.69 11.42
C THR A 110 -15.59 1.33 12.75
N PRO A 111 -15.32 0.13 13.30
CA PRO A 111 -15.92 -0.30 14.55
C PRO A 111 -15.69 0.67 15.70
N GLY A 112 -16.72 0.89 16.53
CA GLY A 112 -16.64 1.71 17.72
C GLY A 112 -16.42 3.22 17.49
N LYS A 113 -16.58 3.71 16.25
CA LYS A 113 -16.45 5.13 15.89
C LYS A 113 -17.66 5.59 15.07
N PRO A 114 -18.82 5.77 15.68
CA PRO A 114 -20.05 6.08 14.97
C PRO A 114 -19.96 7.37 14.14
N GLY A 115 -20.78 7.42 13.12
CA GLY A 115 -20.91 8.55 12.20
C GLY A 115 -20.54 8.22 10.76
N ILE A 116 -21.19 8.90 9.82
CA ILE A 116 -20.96 8.74 8.37
C ILE A 116 -20.10 9.89 7.87
N ASN A 117 -19.04 9.57 7.17
CA ASN A 117 -18.10 10.53 6.59
C ASN A 117 -17.94 10.27 5.09
N VAL A 118 -17.80 11.33 4.31
CA VAL A 118 -17.50 11.25 2.87
C VAL A 118 -16.07 11.67 2.61
N SER A 119 -15.38 10.95 1.73
CA SER A 119 -14.03 11.30 1.29
C SER A 119 -13.94 12.77 0.86
N ARG A 120 -12.88 13.44 1.31
CA ARG A 120 -12.61 14.84 0.92
C ARG A 120 -12.21 15.00 -0.55
N GLN A 121 -11.97 13.90 -1.25
CA GLN A 121 -11.65 13.91 -2.68
C GLN A 121 -12.90 14.10 -3.54
N ILE A 122 -14.08 13.77 -3.03
CA ILE A 122 -15.35 14.11 -3.67
C ILE A 122 -15.63 15.58 -3.31
N THR A 123 -15.40 16.47 -4.25
CA THR A 123 -15.50 17.92 -4.04
C THR A 123 -16.82 18.53 -4.51
N ASP A 124 -17.58 17.79 -5.31
CA ASP A 124 -18.90 18.15 -5.81
C ASP A 124 -19.94 17.93 -4.70
N ASP A 125 -20.64 18.99 -4.29
CA ASP A 125 -21.59 18.96 -3.18
C ASP A 125 -22.82 18.11 -3.51
N ASP A 126 -23.35 18.16 -4.73
CA ASP A 126 -24.51 17.36 -5.16
C ASP A 126 -24.19 15.86 -5.11
N LYS A 127 -22.97 15.48 -5.55
CA LYS A 127 -22.51 14.09 -5.45
C LYS A 127 -22.30 13.65 -4.00
N ARG A 128 -21.78 14.53 -3.14
CA ARG A 128 -21.62 14.25 -1.71
C ARG A 128 -22.96 13.97 -1.06
N ASP A 129 -23.96 14.80 -1.34
CA ASP A 129 -25.30 14.66 -0.78
C ASP A 129 -25.99 13.39 -1.30
N ALA A 130 -25.84 13.08 -2.60
CA ALA A 130 -26.38 11.85 -3.18
C ALA A 130 -25.78 10.59 -2.52
N VAL A 131 -24.45 10.54 -2.34
CA VAL A 131 -23.75 9.40 -1.72
C VAL A 131 -24.08 9.29 -0.22
N LEU A 132 -24.27 10.42 0.48
CA LEU A 132 -24.75 10.43 1.87
C LEU A 132 -26.20 9.91 1.97
N GLY A 133 -27.07 10.26 1.04
CA GLY A 133 -28.44 9.75 0.96
C GLY A 133 -28.44 8.22 0.88
N ILE A 134 -27.66 7.64 -0.06
CA ILE A 134 -27.54 6.18 -0.18
C ILE A 134 -27.10 5.55 1.14
N ALA A 135 -26.07 6.13 1.78
CA ALA A 135 -25.58 5.59 3.04
C ALA A 135 -26.61 5.66 4.18
N HIS A 136 -27.37 6.75 4.28
CA HIS A 136 -28.44 6.89 5.29
C HIS A 136 -29.58 5.89 5.09
N ASP A 137 -29.86 5.49 3.84
CA ASP A 137 -30.93 4.54 3.52
C ASP A 137 -30.55 3.10 3.91
N VAL A 138 -29.27 2.72 3.87
CA VAL A 138 -28.84 1.31 4.03
C VAL A 138 -27.92 1.04 5.22
N PHE A 139 -27.38 2.07 5.86
CA PHE A 139 -26.43 1.92 6.98
C PHE A 139 -27.11 2.26 8.32
N ASP A 140 -27.63 1.23 8.98
CA ASP A 140 -28.16 1.32 10.36
C ASP A 140 -27.23 0.54 11.29
N SER A 141 -26.16 1.17 11.75
CA SER A 141 -25.14 0.51 12.56
C SER A 141 -24.57 1.45 13.63
N ALA A 142 -24.21 0.87 14.79
CA ALA A 142 -23.44 1.57 15.84
C ALA A 142 -21.98 1.85 15.44
N HIS A 143 -21.53 1.36 14.29
CA HIS A 143 -20.21 1.59 13.74
C HIS A 143 -20.15 2.90 12.96
N GLY A 144 -18.95 3.33 12.59
CA GLY A 144 -18.77 4.43 11.66
C GLY A 144 -18.62 3.92 10.23
N LEU A 145 -18.94 4.80 9.27
CA LEU A 145 -18.81 4.56 7.85
C LEU A 145 -18.03 5.70 7.20
N ILE A 146 -17.06 5.35 6.36
CA ILE A 146 -16.36 6.30 5.50
C ILE A 146 -16.62 5.91 4.05
N LEU A 147 -17.31 6.78 3.32
CA LEU A 147 -17.54 6.63 1.88
C LEU A 147 -16.31 7.09 1.12
N ARG A 148 -15.76 6.19 0.29
CA ARG A 148 -14.50 6.41 -0.43
C ARG A 148 -14.71 7.26 -1.68
N SER A 149 -13.61 7.78 -2.24
CA SER A 149 -13.65 8.59 -3.46
C SER A 149 -14.18 7.84 -4.69
N SER A 150 -14.08 6.52 -4.71
CA SER A 150 -14.67 5.66 -5.74
C SER A 150 -16.19 5.76 -5.86
N CYS A 151 -16.89 6.18 -4.81
CA CYS A 151 -18.33 6.47 -4.86
C CYS A 151 -18.68 7.56 -5.89
N GLU A 152 -17.73 8.41 -6.27
CA GLU A 152 -17.99 9.46 -7.27
C GLU A 152 -18.39 8.90 -8.64
N THR A 153 -17.97 7.67 -8.94
CA THR A 153 -18.21 7.01 -10.24
C THR A 153 -18.97 5.69 -10.12
N GLY A 154 -19.31 5.26 -8.91
CA GLY A 154 -20.12 4.07 -8.66
C GLY A 154 -21.60 4.31 -8.92
N THR A 155 -22.37 3.25 -9.18
CA THR A 155 -23.83 3.31 -9.21
C THR A 155 -24.38 3.32 -7.78
N ALA A 156 -25.61 3.80 -7.61
CA ALA A 156 -26.26 3.81 -6.29
C ALA A 156 -26.40 2.39 -5.72
N ASP A 157 -26.76 1.44 -6.58
CA ASP A 157 -26.95 0.04 -6.20
C ASP A 157 -25.62 -0.61 -5.76
N ASP A 158 -24.55 -0.44 -6.54
CA ASP A 158 -23.23 -0.96 -6.18
C ASP A 158 -22.73 -0.40 -4.84
N ILE A 159 -22.95 0.90 -4.59
CA ILE A 159 -22.54 1.54 -3.34
C ILE A 159 -23.36 1.00 -2.17
N ALA A 160 -24.66 0.84 -2.34
CA ALA A 160 -25.57 0.33 -1.30
C ALA A 160 -25.22 -1.12 -0.95
N GLU A 161 -25.06 -2.00 -1.95
CA GLU A 161 -24.70 -3.41 -1.76
C GLU A 161 -23.36 -3.55 -1.03
N ASP A 162 -22.37 -2.74 -1.41
CA ASP A 162 -21.03 -2.76 -0.80
C ASP A 162 -21.06 -2.33 0.68
N ILE A 163 -21.86 -1.28 1.01
CA ILE A 163 -22.05 -0.84 2.40
C ILE A 163 -22.70 -1.95 3.24
N VAL A 164 -23.75 -2.58 2.73
CA VAL A 164 -24.46 -3.66 3.43
C VAL A 164 -23.54 -4.86 3.65
N ALA A 165 -22.81 -5.28 2.61
CA ALA A 165 -21.87 -6.40 2.70
C ALA A 165 -20.77 -6.14 3.73
N MET A 166 -20.16 -4.95 3.73
CA MET A 166 -19.11 -4.60 4.70
C MET A 166 -19.63 -4.49 6.13
N SER A 167 -20.85 -3.98 6.32
CA SER A 167 -21.47 -3.94 7.65
C SER A 167 -21.70 -5.34 8.19
N ALA A 168 -22.26 -6.23 7.37
CA ALA A 168 -22.50 -7.63 7.75
C ALA A 168 -21.22 -8.36 8.09
N LEU A 169 -20.14 -8.15 7.30
CA LEU A 169 -18.81 -8.71 7.57
C LEU A 169 -18.27 -8.18 8.90
N ALA A 170 -18.39 -6.86 9.16
CA ALA A 170 -17.93 -6.27 10.40
C ALA A 170 -18.65 -6.86 11.62
N ASP A 171 -19.98 -6.98 11.56
CA ASP A 171 -20.78 -7.56 12.64
C ASP A 171 -20.40 -9.03 12.89
N ALA A 172 -20.23 -9.82 11.83
CA ALA A 172 -19.82 -11.22 11.93
C ALA A 172 -18.45 -11.37 12.62
N VAL A 173 -17.44 -10.64 12.14
CA VAL A 173 -16.08 -10.70 12.72
C VAL A 173 -16.04 -10.18 14.16
N LEU A 174 -16.81 -9.14 14.46
CA LEU A 174 -16.85 -8.59 15.83
C LEU A 174 -17.56 -9.53 16.80
N SER A 175 -18.54 -10.31 16.33
CA SER A 175 -19.20 -11.34 17.16
C SER A 175 -18.25 -12.48 17.54
N ASP A 176 -17.25 -12.76 16.72
CA ASP A 176 -16.23 -13.78 16.95
C ASP A 176 -14.99 -13.26 17.73
N ALA A 177 -15.08 -12.02 18.26
CA ALA A 177 -13.98 -11.42 19.03
C ALA A 177 -13.66 -12.19 20.31
N GLU A 178 -14.65 -12.82 20.92
CA GLU A 178 -14.53 -13.52 22.18
C GLU A 178 -14.21 -15.00 21.95
N GLY A 179 -13.02 -15.42 22.39
CA GLY A 179 -12.55 -16.80 22.31
C GLY A 179 -11.28 -16.99 23.11
N LYS A 180 -10.88 -18.23 23.35
CA LYS A 180 -9.70 -18.54 24.18
C LYS A 180 -8.46 -18.82 23.33
N ASP A 181 -8.64 -19.18 22.08
CA ASP A 181 -7.58 -19.59 21.17
C ASP A 181 -7.39 -18.59 20.02
N PRO A 182 -6.17 -18.48 19.48
CA PRO A 182 -5.93 -17.72 18.28
C PRO A 182 -6.73 -18.27 17.09
N GLU A 183 -7.31 -17.39 16.28
CA GLU A 183 -8.12 -17.79 15.12
C GLU A 183 -7.99 -16.78 13.97
N ALA A 184 -7.93 -17.29 12.74
CA ALA A 184 -8.02 -16.48 11.54
C ALA A 184 -9.49 -16.21 11.20
N LEU A 185 -9.88 -14.93 11.18
CA LEU A 185 -11.28 -14.54 10.91
C LEU A 185 -11.45 -14.06 9.47
N THR A 186 -10.43 -13.41 8.91
CA THR A 186 -10.38 -13.06 7.48
C THR A 186 -8.94 -13.19 6.96
N GLU A 187 -8.79 -13.57 5.70
CA GLU A 187 -7.46 -13.76 5.09
C GLU A 187 -6.85 -12.48 4.50
N GLY A 188 -7.63 -11.42 4.39
CA GLY A 188 -7.23 -10.24 3.60
C GLY A 188 -7.41 -10.45 2.09
N ASP A 189 -7.41 -9.35 1.34
CA ASP A 189 -7.65 -9.39 -0.10
C ASP A 189 -6.43 -9.88 -0.87
N GLY A 190 -6.65 -10.74 -1.87
CA GLY A 190 -5.66 -11.09 -2.89
C GLY A 190 -5.46 -9.98 -3.94
N PRO A 191 -4.50 -10.15 -4.86
CA PRO A 191 -4.17 -9.16 -5.88
C PRO A 191 -5.34 -8.68 -6.73
N HIS A 192 -6.22 -9.56 -7.18
CA HIS A 192 -7.37 -9.17 -8.00
C HIS A 192 -8.38 -8.33 -7.21
N ALA A 193 -8.70 -8.73 -5.99
CA ALA A 193 -9.59 -7.99 -5.11
C ALA A 193 -9.00 -6.63 -4.71
N LEU A 194 -7.68 -6.60 -4.41
CA LEU A 194 -6.95 -5.35 -4.14
C LEU A 194 -6.95 -4.42 -5.35
N ALA A 195 -6.71 -4.94 -6.54
CA ALA A 195 -6.75 -4.15 -7.77
C ALA A 195 -8.12 -3.51 -7.99
N TRP A 196 -9.19 -4.31 -7.82
CA TRP A 196 -10.57 -3.82 -7.88
C TRP A 196 -10.85 -2.74 -6.84
N ARG A 197 -10.41 -2.92 -5.62
CA ARG A 197 -10.63 -2.01 -4.51
C ARG A 197 -9.84 -0.71 -4.64
N GLU A 198 -8.57 -0.77 -5.04
CA GLU A 198 -7.66 0.38 -4.95
C GLU A 198 -7.50 1.13 -6.30
N TRP A 199 -7.60 0.45 -7.43
CA TRP A 199 -7.45 1.10 -8.74
C TRP A 199 -8.79 1.57 -9.30
N SER A 200 -9.49 2.40 -8.52
CA SER A 200 -10.88 2.82 -8.78
C SER A 200 -11.06 3.80 -9.94
N ARG A 201 -9.99 4.42 -10.47
CA ARG A 201 -10.09 5.31 -11.64
C ARG A 201 -10.47 4.53 -12.90
N PRO A 202 -11.27 5.12 -13.82
CA PRO A 202 -11.66 4.44 -15.05
C PRO A 202 -10.48 3.82 -15.78
N ALA A 203 -10.59 2.54 -16.11
CA ALA A 203 -9.58 1.75 -16.80
C ALA A 203 -10.26 0.64 -17.63
N ARG A 204 -9.62 0.22 -18.70
CA ARG A 204 -9.97 -1.05 -19.37
C ARG A 204 -9.48 -2.19 -18.49
N VAL A 205 -10.26 -3.24 -18.33
CA VAL A 205 -9.89 -4.42 -17.56
C VAL A 205 -9.69 -5.58 -18.53
N GLU A 206 -8.55 -6.25 -18.42
CA GLU A 206 -8.20 -7.48 -19.14
C GLU A 206 -8.11 -8.63 -18.15
N THR A 207 -8.80 -9.73 -18.44
CA THR A 207 -8.91 -10.89 -17.55
C THR A 207 -8.59 -12.22 -18.22
N GLU A 208 -8.21 -12.18 -19.51
CA GLU A 208 -7.86 -13.40 -20.25
C GLU A 208 -6.52 -13.94 -19.74
N ALA A 209 -6.43 -15.26 -19.61
CA ALA A 209 -5.18 -15.92 -19.25
C ALA A 209 -4.10 -15.63 -20.31
N GLY A 210 -2.87 -15.32 -19.85
CA GLY A 210 -1.77 -14.90 -20.72
C GLY A 210 -1.78 -13.41 -21.07
N SER A 211 -2.69 -12.61 -20.48
CA SER A 211 -2.74 -11.16 -20.70
C SER A 211 -1.46 -10.45 -20.27
N PHE A 212 -0.74 -10.96 -19.26
CA PHE A 212 0.53 -10.39 -18.84
C PHE A 212 1.58 -10.44 -19.95
N GLU A 213 1.67 -11.55 -20.67
CA GLU A 213 2.56 -11.69 -21.84
C GLU A 213 2.07 -10.80 -22.99
N ALA A 214 0.78 -10.95 -23.37
CA ALA A 214 0.19 -10.23 -24.49
C ALA A 214 0.27 -8.69 -24.36
N MET A 215 0.26 -8.17 -23.15
CA MET A 215 0.34 -6.74 -22.84
C MET A 215 1.76 -6.25 -22.53
N GLY A 216 2.77 -7.13 -22.64
CA GLY A 216 4.18 -6.82 -22.35
C GLY A 216 4.43 -6.47 -20.88
N VAL A 217 3.63 -7.03 -19.98
CA VAL A 217 3.83 -6.86 -18.52
C VAL A 217 5.05 -7.65 -18.07
N LEU A 218 5.20 -8.91 -18.54
CA LEU A 218 6.33 -9.77 -18.14
C LEU A 218 7.68 -9.15 -18.48
N ASP A 219 7.84 -8.55 -19.65
CA ASP A 219 9.06 -7.84 -20.04
C ASP A 219 9.39 -6.67 -19.10
N GLN A 220 8.35 -5.93 -18.69
CA GLN A 220 8.53 -4.81 -17.78
C GLN A 220 8.85 -5.28 -16.36
N LEU A 221 8.33 -6.43 -15.92
CA LEU A 221 8.66 -7.05 -14.63
C LEU A 221 10.11 -7.55 -14.61
N ALA A 222 10.57 -8.19 -15.69
CA ALA A 222 11.97 -8.64 -15.81
C ALA A 222 12.96 -7.48 -15.66
N ASN A 223 12.62 -6.29 -16.15
CA ASN A 223 13.46 -5.09 -16.00
C ASN A 223 13.55 -4.57 -14.55
N LEU A 224 12.68 -5.03 -13.62
CA LEU A 224 12.74 -4.63 -12.21
C LEU A 224 13.92 -5.27 -11.46
N GLU A 225 14.53 -6.30 -11.99
CA GLU A 225 15.74 -6.93 -11.44
C GLU A 225 16.91 -5.94 -11.42
N ALA A 226 17.04 -5.12 -12.45
CA ALA A 226 18.09 -4.12 -12.50
C ALA A 226 17.90 -3.03 -11.45
N ALA A 227 18.95 -2.70 -10.70
CA ALA A 227 18.94 -1.53 -9.82
C ALA A 227 18.78 -0.23 -10.62
N HIS A 228 19.20 -0.22 -11.87
CA HIS A 228 19.18 0.92 -12.77
C HIS A 228 17.74 1.29 -13.19
N VAL A 229 17.38 2.55 -13.01
CA VAL A 229 16.11 3.14 -13.43
C VAL A 229 16.41 4.31 -14.36
N PRO A 230 16.10 4.18 -15.67
CA PRO A 230 16.30 5.28 -16.62
C PRO A 230 15.30 6.41 -16.33
N LEU A 231 15.77 7.65 -16.41
CA LEU A 231 14.97 8.86 -16.25
C LEU A 231 14.89 9.62 -17.58
N SER A 232 13.99 10.62 -17.65
CA SER A 232 13.96 11.55 -18.80
C SER A 232 15.25 12.35 -18.93
N ASP A 233 15.88 12.63 -17.79
CA ASP A 233 17.11 13.41 -17.68
C ASP A 233 18.03 12.72 -16.67
N GLY A 234 18.97 11.92 -17.15
CA GLY A 234 19.86 11.11 -16.32
C GLY A 234 19.32 9.74 -15.97
N ASN A 235 19.73 9.23 -14.83
CA ASN A 235 19.31 7.89 -14.30
C ASN A 235 19.38 7.88 -12.78
N MET A 236 18.79 6.86 -12.18
CA MET A 236 18.99 6.54 -10.76
C MET A 236 19.20 5.05 -10.57
N PHE A 237 19.92 4.70 -9.51
CA PHE A 237 20.06 3.32 -9.02
C PHE A 237 19.27 3.19 -7.73
N VAL A 238 18.52 2.10 -7.58
CA VAL A 238 17.70 1.82 -6.39
C VAL A 238 18.12 0.45 -5.86
N GLU A 239 18.84 0.45 -4.75
CA GLU A 239 19.49 -0.74 -4.21
C GLU A 239 19.05 -1.02 -2.77
N PRO A 240 18.34 -2.14 -2.53
CA PRO A 240 18.06 -2.57 -1.17
C PRO A 240 19.32 -3.09 -0.50
N THR A 241 19.58 -2.63 0.71
CA THR A 241 20.55 -3.21 1.62
C THR A 241 19.82 -3.84 2.81
N ARG A 242 20.54 -4.54 3.68
CA ARG A 242 19.95 -5.10 4.90
C ARG A 242 19.34 -4.04 5.83
N ALA A 243 19.86 -2.83 5.84
CA ALA A 243 19.48 -1.79 6.78
C ALA A 243 18.52 -0.76 6.20
N LEU A 244 18.68 -0.42 4.92
CA LEU A 244 17.96 0.66 4.25
C LEU A 244 17.95 0.44 2.73
N VAL A 245 17.15 1.23 2.02
CA VAL A 245 17.24 1.34 0.56
C VAL A 245 18.12 2.54 0.23
N ALA A 246 19.20 2.32 -0.52
CA ALA A 246 20.05 3.35 -1.06
C ALA A 246 19.55 3.75 -2.46
N VAL A 247 19.50 5.05 -2.72
CA VAL A 247 19.17 5.60 -4.04
C VAL A 247 20.27 6.57 -4.45
N ASP A 248 20.87 6.35 -5.61
CA ASP A 248 21.92 7.19 -6.19
C ASP A 248 21.39 7.81 -7.49
N VAL A 249 21.43 9.14 -7.60
CA VAL A 249 20.93 9.90 -8.76
C VAL A 249 22.08 10.48 -9.55
N ASN A 250 22.10 10.20 -10.85
CA ASN A 250 23.17 10.63 -11.74
C ASN A 250 22.65 11.42 -12.94
N THR A 251 23.41 12.42 -13.36
CA THR A 251 23.23 13.04 -14.67
C THR A 251 23.77 12.11 -15.76
N GLY A 252 23.43 12.35 -17.01
CA GLY A 252 24.12 11.75 -18.14
C GLY A 252 25.49 12.40 -18.38
N ASN A 253 25.79 12.70 -19.64
CA ASN A 253 27.06 13.32 -20.02
C ASN A 253 27.17 14.80 -19.65
N ASP A 254 26.05 15.48 -19.42
CA ASP A 254 26.01 16.89 -19.01
C ASP A 254 26.05 17.02 -17.48
N THR A 255 27.13 17.58 -16.96
CA THR A 255 27.35 17.80 -15.53
C THR A 255 27.03 19.24 -15.09
N SER A 256 26.36 20.03 -15.94
CA SER A 256 25.97 21.40 -15.61
C SER A 256 24.99 21.47 -14.43
N PRO A 257 24.95 22.58 -13.68
CA PRO A 257 23.96 22.76 -12.61
C PRO A 257 22.50 22.66 -13.10
N ALA A 258 22.24 22.96 -14.35
CA ALA A 258 20.92 22.84 -14.97
C ALA A 258 20.56 21.37 -15.23
N ALA A 259 21.52 20.57 -15.71
CA ALA A 259 21.34 19.13 -15.88
C ALA A 259 21.15 18.42 -14.54
N ALA A 260 21.95 18.78 -13.52
CA ALA A 260 21.80 18.28 -12.16
C ALA A 260 20.37 18.52 -11.60
N LEU A 261 19.83 19.74 -11.75
CA LEU A 261 18.48 20.03 -11.31
C LEU A 261 17.43 19.21 -12.06
N LYS A 262 17.57 19.06 -13.40
CA LYS A 262 16.64 18.25 -14.21
C LYS A 262 16.66 16.78 -13.79
N ALA A 263 17.85 16.19 -13.63
CA ALA A 263 18.01 14.80 -13.18
C ALA A 263 17.37 14.60 -11.79
N ASN A 264 17.64 15.50 -10.84
CA ASN A 264 17.09 15.43 -9.50
C ASN A 264 15.54 15.56 -9.47
N LEU A 265 14.97 16.44 -10.29
CA LEU A 265 13.52 16.58 -10.42
C LEU A 265 12.88 15.37 -11.11
N ALA A 266 13.56 14.79 -12.11
CA ALA A 266 13.10 13.56 -12.76
C ALA A 266 13.12 12.38 -11.79
N ALA A 267 14.20 12.21 -11.01
CA ALA A 267 14.30 11.21 -9.95
C ALA A 267 13.22 11.39 -8.89
N ALA A 268 13.01 12.63 -8.40
CA ALA A 268 11.98 12.92 -7.39
C ALA A 268 10.57 12.48 -7.84
N ARG A 269 10.26 12.63 -9.13
CA ARG A 269 8.97 12.19 -9.71
C ARG A 269 8.87 10.69 -9.93
N ALA A 270 9.98 10.04 -10.31
CA ALA A 270 10.01 8.61 -10.64
C ALA A 270 10.16 7.70 -9.41
N LEU A 271 10.75 8.22 -8.32
CA LEU A 271 11.11 7.44 -7.12
C LEU A 271 9.94 6.70 -6.47
N PRO A 272 8.75 7.30 -6.24
CA PRO A 272 7.64 6.57 -5.62
C PRO A 272 7.25 5.32 -6.41
N ARG A 273 7.13 5.43 -7.74
CA ARG A 273 6.83 4.30 -8.63
C ARG A 273 7.94 3.26 -8.61
N ALA A 274 9.20 3.65 -8.65
CA ALA A 274 10.34 2.73 -8.65
C ALA A 274 10.39 1.90 -7.36
N LEU A 275 10.09 2.51 -6.21
CA LEU A 275 9.99 1.84 -4.91
C LEU A 275 8.76 0.92 -4.86
N ARG A 276 7.60 1.37 -5.34
CA ARG A 276 6.35 0.61 -5.32
C ARG A 276 6.45 -0.66 -6.15
N LEU A 277 6.95 -0.58 -7.38
CA LEU A 277 7.11 -1.72 -8.27
C LEU A 277 8.08 -2.79 -7.71
N ARG A 278 9.06 -2.37 -6.90
CA ARG A 278 10.02 -3.28 -6.26
C ARG A 278 9.61 -3.72 -4.85
N GLY A 279 8.46 -3.26 -4.34
CA GLY A 279 8.03 -3.52 -2.97
C GLY A 279 9.00 -3.00 -1.91
N LEU A 280 9.78 -1.97 -2.23
CA LEU A 280 10.80 -1.44 -1.33
C LEU A 280 10.22 -0.45 -0.33
N ALA A 281 10.59 -0.62 0.94
CA ALA A 281 10.05 0.12 2.05
C ALA A 281 11.06 0.26 3.22
N GLY A 282 10.62 0.86 4.32
CA GLY A 282 11.48 1.12 5.47
C GLY A 282 12.25 2.42 5.34
N GLN A 283 13.47 2.45 5.81
CA GLN A 283 14.35 3.61 5.69
C GLN A 283 14.91 3.70 4.27
N ILE A 284 14.87 4.89 3.68
CA ILE A 284 15.36 5.14 2.33
C ILE A 284 16.25 6.38 2.39
N SER A 285 17.45 6.27 1.85
CA SER A 285 18.42 7.37 1.75
C SER A 285 18.71 7.67 0.28
N VAL A 286 18.52 8.92 -0.13
CA VAL A 286 18.68 9.36 -1.52
C VAL A 286 19.87 10.29 -1.62
N ASP A 287 20.85 9.91 -2.44
CA ASP A 287 21.95 10.76 -2.84
C ASP A 287 21.60 11.46 -4.17
N PHE A 288 21.25 12.71 -4.06
CA PHE A 288 20.94 13.54 -5.20
C PHE A 288 22.22 14.19 -5.76
N VAL A 289 22.25 14.38 -7.07
CA VAL A 289 23.34 15.17 -7.70
C VAL A 289 23.48 16.51 -6.98
N SER A 290 24.72 16.88 -6.66
CA SER A 290 25.04 18.10 -5.91
C SER A 290 24.34 19.35 -6.48
N MET A 291 23.72 20.12 -5.59
CA MET A 291 22.89 21.26 -5.99
C MET A 291 22.87 22.39 -4.95
N SER A 292 22.46 23.59 -5.37
CA SER A 292 22.28 24.74 -4.49
C SER A 292 21.14 24.53 -3.48
N LYS A 293 21.14 25.27 -2.37
CA LYS A 293 20.04 25.27 -1.38
C LYS A 293 18.69 25.64 -2.00
N ALA A 294 18.66 26.51 -3.00
CA ALA A 294 17.43 26.89 -3.70
C ALA A 294 16.87 25.70 -4.51
N HIS A 295 17.73 24.97 -5.20
CA HIS A 295 17.36 23.77 -5.95
C HIS A 295 16.91 22.63 -5.01
N ARG A 296 17.52 22.45 -3.82
CA ARG A 296 17.05 21.50 -2.79
C ARG A 296 15.58 21.72 -2.43
N LYS A 297 15.14 22.97 -2.26
CA LYS A 297 13.73 23.28 -1.99
C LYS A 297 12.80 22.86 -3.13
N GLN A 298 13.22 23.04 -4.38
CA GLN A 298 12.43 22.62 -5.56
C GLN A 298 12.32 21.11 -5.64
N VAL A 299 13.42 20.37 -5.41
CA VAL A 299 13.44 18.90 -5.37
C VAL A 299 12.55 18.39 -4.23
N GLU A 300 12.62 18.97 -3.02
CA GLU A 300 11.78 18.63 -1.90
C GLU A 300 10.28 18.85 -2.19
N GLN A 301 9.93 19.95 -2.85
CA GLN A 301 8.55 20.20 -3.28
C GLN A 301 8.07 19.13 -4.28
N SER A 302 8.94 18.74 -5.24
CA SER A 302 8.65 17.69 -6.21
C SER A 302 8.46 16.33 -5.53
N LEU A 303 9.34 15.97 -4.58
CA LEU A 303 9.20 14.77 -3.77
C LEU A 303 7.87 14.75 -3.00
N ARG A 304 7.56 15.86 -2.32
CA ARG A 304 6.33 16.01 -1.55
C ARG A 304 5.08 15.82 -2.41
N ALA A 305 5.07 16.38 -3.61
CA ALA A 305 3.98 16.22 -4.57
C ALA A 305 3.88 14.77 -5.08
N ALA A 306 5.02 14.15 -5.43
CA ALA A 306 5.06 12.80 -5.96
C ALA A 306 4.63 11.75 -4.91
N PHE A 307 5.13 11.83 -3.67
CA PHE A 307 4.74 10.92 -2.59
C PHE A 307 3.31 11.16 -2.07
N LYS A 308 2.77 12.38 -2.19
CA LYS A 308 1.35 12.64 -1.90
C LYS A 308 0.42 11.94 -2.89
N ALA A 309 0.86 11.75 -4.12
CA ALA A 309 0.08 11.04 -5.15
C ALA A 309 0.27 9.51 -5.11
N ASP A 310 1.29 9.03 -4.41
CA ASP A 310 1.57 7.60 -4.25
C ASP A 310 0.63 6.98 -3.20
N PRO A 311 0.07 5.77 -3.44
CA PRO A 311 -0.85 5.14 -2.50
C PRO A 311 -0.19 4.70 -1.19
N ILE A 312 1.14 4.49 -1.17
CA ILE A 312 1.86 3.99 0.00
C ILE A 312 2.38 5.15 0.84
N GLU A 313 1.97 5.19 2.09
CA GLU A 313 2.36 6.26 3.01
C GLU A 313 3.89 6.34 3.18
N THR A 314 4.42 7.55 2.91
CA THR A 314 5.84 7.85 3.01
C THR A 314 6.04 9.19 3.71
N SER A 315 6.80 9.18 4.81
CA SER A 315 7.21 10.38 5.52
C SER A 315 8.53 10.90 4.96
N LEU A 316 8.56 12.16 4.57
CA LEU A 316 9.78 12.85 4.18
C LEU A 316 10.45 13.38 5.45
N VAL A 317 11.60 12.79 5.83
CA VAL A 317 12.35 13.15 7.05
C VAL A 317 13.14 14.44 6.80
N GLY A 318 13.87 14.52 5.68
CA GLY A 318 14.61 15.73 5.29
C GLY A 318 16.07 15.48 4.92
N TRP A 319 16.83 16.55 4.79
CA TRP A 319 18.25 16.54 4.42
C TRP A 319 19.13 16.25 5.63
N THR A 320 20.06 15.30 5.47
CA THR A 320 21.10 15.05 6.47
C THR A 320 22.22 16.10 6.38
N PRO A 321 23.07 16.20 7.41
CA PRO A 321 24.29 17.02 7.34
C PRO A 321 25.23 16.65 6.21
N MET A 322 25.25 15.36 5.79
CA MET A 322 26.05 14.85 4.69
C MET A 322 25.47 15.18 3.30
N GLY A 323 24.23 15.70 3.25
CA GLY A 323 23.58 16.07 1.99
C GLY A 323 22.68 15.01 1.37
N LEU A 324 22.45 13.88 2.06
CA LEU A 324 21.49 12.88 1.66
C LEU A 324 20.07 13.32 2.04
N PHE A 325 19.06 12.82 1.32
CA PHE A 325 17.65 13.03 1.68
C PHE A 325 17.04 11.74 2.21
N GLU A 326 16.45 11.80 3.40
CA GLU A 326 15.90 10.63 4.08
C GLU A 326 14.37 10.56 4.01
N LEU A 327 13.88 9.34 3.81
CA LEU A 327 12.48 8.99 3.74
C LEU A 327 12.20 7.77 4.65
N GLN A 328 10.98 7.71 5.18
CA GLN A 328 10.46 6.53 5.89
C GLN A 328 9.18 6.07 5.20
N ARG A 329 9.18 4.86 4.60
CA ARG A 329 8.07 4.30 3.83
C ARG A 329 7.47 3.08 4.52
N LYS A 330 6.14 2.98 4.56
CA LYS A 330 5.44 1.81 5.11
C LYS A 330 5.67 0.57 4.27
N ARG A 331 5.68 -0.61 4.93
CA ARG A 331 5.81 -1.93 4.31
C ARG A 331 4.44 -2.51 3.94
N GLU A 332 3.73 -1.84 3.05
CA GLU A 332 2.40 -2.27 2.59
C GLU A 332 2.47 -3.21 1.37
N ARG A 333 3.66 -3.40 0.81
CA ARG A 333 3.94 -4.33 -0.30
C ARG A 333 5.03 -5.29 0.12
N ALA A 334 4.90 -6.54 -0.27
CA ALA A 334 6.00 -7.49 -0.19
C ALA A 334 7.12 -7.09 -1.18
N PRO A 335 8.39 -7.39 -0.87
CA PRO A 335 9.46 -7.23 -1.84
C PRO A 335 9.14 -7.97 -3.13
N PHE A 336 9.45 -7.38 -4.28
CA PHE A 336 9.21 -8.01 -5.58
C PHE A 336 10.00 -9.33 -5.69
N PRO A 337 9.37 -10.46 -6.06
CA PRO A 337 9.98 -11.78 -6.04
C PRO A 337 10.88 -12.02 -7.26
N ILE A 338 12.01 -11.32 -7.35
CA ILE A 338 12.92 -11.34 -8.49
C ILE A 338 13.33 -12.76 -8.89
N GLU A 339 13.58 -13.64 -7.93
CA GLU A 339 14.01 -15.02 -8.15
C GLU A 339 12.98 -15.81 -8.99
N LEU A 340 11.70 -15.54 -8.84
CA LEU A 340 10.64 -16.21 -9.60
C LEU A 340 10.65 -15.81 -11.09
N PHE A 341 11.09 -14.60 -11.41
CA PHE A 341 11.15 -14.10 -12.79
C PHE A 341 12.44 -14.50 -13.54
N ARG A 342 13.46 -15.00 -12.83
CA ARG A 342 14.67 -15.57 -13.46
C ARG A 342 14.44 -16.97 -14.03
N SER A 343 13.36 -17.64 -13.61
CA SER A 343 13.02 -19.01 -14.02
C SER A 343 11.90 -19.08 -15.07
N LEU A 344 11.26 -17.96 -15.41
CA LEU A 344 10.29 -17.81 -16.48
C LEU A 344 10.96 -17.39 -17.79
#